data_2765f97281a91f6ac132c7a3fc4fdf57
#
_entry.id   2765f97281a91f6ac132c7a3fc4fdf57
#
_cell.length_a   1.000
_cell.length_b   1.000
_cell.length_c   1.000
_cell.angle_alpha   90.00
_cell.angle_beta   90.00
_cell.angle_gamma   90.00
#
_symmetry.space_group_name_H-M   'P 1'
#
loop_
_entity.id
_entity.type
_entity.pdbx_description
1 polymer ?
#
loop_
_entity_poly.entity_id
_entity_poly.type
_entity_poly.pdbx_seq_one_letter_code
_entity_poly.pdbx_strand_id
1 'polypeptide(L)'
;MNKIDIRKLFEDKQEQMLKTFGLNNYLVHSGSKGDATEEEWVSWFNTYLPKKYKATANGYVIDCNGNLSEQIDIIIYDTHFSPLVFELGGQKYIAVESVYAVFEVKQDLTKEHIEYAAKKINSVRNLERTSAGIKQLDGRVIKKQLYKILGGLLTLRTNWVKGNIESNIETNVK
;
A
#
# COMPACT_ATOMS: atom_id res chain seq x y z
N MET A 1 -27.91 -4.13 26.46
CA MET A 1 -26.92 -4.54 25.43
C MET A 1 -25.94 -3.41 25.26
N ASN A 2 -24.66 -3.60 25.58
CA ASN A 2 -23.64 -2.57 25.38
C ASN A 2 -23.38 -2.44 23.88
N LYS A 3 -23.63 -1.27 23.31
CA LYS A 3 -23.30 -0.96 21.92
C LYS A 3 -21.95 -0.25 21.86
N ILE A 4 -21.06 -0.74 21.01
CA ILE A 4 -19.79 -0.06 20.72
C ILE A 4 -20.03 0.84 19.51
N ASP A 5 -19.68 2.11 19.64
CA ASP A 5 -19.63 3.02 18.52
C ASP A 5 -18.32 2.81 17.76
N ILE A 6 -18.39 2.01 16.70
CA ILE A 6 -17.24 1.65 15.87
C ILE A 6 -16.64 2.89 15.20
N ARG A 7 -17.48 3.86 14.78
CA ARG A 7 -17.01 5.08 14.14
C ARG A 7 -16.13 5.89 15.10
N LYS A 8 -16.64 6.11 16.31
CA LYS A 8 -15.87 6.82 17.34
C LYS A 8 -14.58 6.10 17.68
N LEU A 9 -14.60 4.74 17.73
CA LEU A 9 -13.38 3.95 17.98
C LEU A 9 -12.32 4.22 16.90
N PHE A 10 -12.69 4.30 15.62
CA PHE A 10 -11.75 4.58 14.55
C PHE A 10 -11.30 6.05 14.54
N GLU A 11 -12.16 6.99 14.90
CA GLU A 11 -11.80 8.39 15.08
C GLU A 11 -10.75 8.55 16.20
N ASP A 12 -10.96 7.92 17.35
CA ASP A 12 -10.00 7.91 18.48
C ASP A 12 -8.65 7.28 18.07
N LYS A 13 -8.69 6.21 17.27
CA LYS A 13 -7.48 5.57 16.72
C LYS A 13 -6.74 6.48 15.74
N GLN A 14 -7.46 7.18 14.87
CA GLN A 14 -6.88 8.17 13.97
C GLN A 14 -6.19 9.30 14.74
N GLU A 15 -6.83 9.82 15.79
CA GLU A 15 -6.20 10.85 16.64
C GLU A 15 -4.92 10.33 17.31
N GLN A 16 -4.93 9.08 17.78
CA GLN A 16 -3.75 8.46 18.36
C GLN A 16 -2.61 8.38 17.35
N MET A 17 -2.89 7.93 16.11
CA MET A 17 -1.90 7.90 15.03
C MET A 17 -1.35 9.29 14.71
N LEU A 18 -2.22 10.29 14.57
CA LEU A 18 -1.80 11.67 14.30
C LEU A 18 -0.87 12.23 15.39
N LYS A 19 -1.10 11.87 16.66
CA LYS A 19 -0.20 12.23 17.77
C LYS A 19 1.17 11.55 17.62
N THR A 20 1.20 10.26 17.28
CA THR A 20 2.43 9.52 17.04
C THR A 20 3.22 10.12 15.88
N PHE A 21 2.56 10.41 14.75
CA PHE A 21 3.18 11.11 13.62
C PHE A 21 3.69 12.50 13.98
N GLY A 22 3.00 13.21 14.88
CA GLY A 22 3.46 14.49 15.41
C GLY A 22 4.80 14.39 16.13
N LEU A 23 5.06 13.29 16.83
CA LEU A 23 6.34 13.02 17.51
C LEU A 23 7.49 12.81 16.51
N ASN A 24 7.21 12.27 15.33
CA ASN A 24 8.24 12.09 14.30
C ASN A 24 8.82 13.43 13.78
N ASN A 25 8.13 14.55 14.02
CA ASN A 25 8.65 15.87 13.69
C ASN A 25 9.87 16.29 14.54
N TYR A 26 10.09 15.65 15.69
CA TYR A 26 11.28 15.87 16.50
C TYR A 26 12.52 15.14 16.00
N LEU A 27 12.39 14.22 15.03
CA LEU A 27 13.53 13.57 14.39
C LEU A 27 14.33 14.60 13.56
N VAL A 28 15.66 14.59 13.72
CA VAL A 28 16.55 15.60 13.14
C VAL A 28 16.72 15.40 11.64
N HIS A 29 16.73 14.16 11.16
CA HIS A 29 16.95 13.84 9.75
C HIS A 29 15.63 13.62 9.00
N SER A 30 15.51 14.22 7.82
CA SER A 30 14.31 14.10 6.98
C SER A 30 14.03 12.65 6.54
N GLY A 31 15.07 11.88 6.21
CA GLY A 31 14.93 10.45 5.89
C GLY A 31 14.32 9.65 7.04
N SER A 32 14.85 9.84 8.25
CA SER A 32 14.32 9.15 9.45
C SER A 32 12.86 9.49 9.75
N LYS A 33 12.37 10.68 9.35
CA LYS A 33 10.96 11.06 9.50
C LYS A 33 10.06 10.30 8.52
N GLY A 34 10.51 10.15 7.28
CA GLY A 34 9.81 9.36 6.26
C GLY A 34 9.69 7.91 6.70
N ASP A 35 10.83 7.29 7.01
CA ASP A 35 10.92 5.90 7.43
C ASP A 35 10.05 5.61 8.67
N ALA A 36 10.08 6.48 9.69
CA ALA A 36 9.26 6.34 10.88
C ALA A 36 7.75 6.44 10.58
N THR A 37 7.35 7.30 9.64
CA THR A 37 5.94 7.42 9.23
C THR A 37 5.48 6.18 8.48
N GLU A 38 6.32 5.63 7.60
CA GLU A 38 6.03 4.39 6.87
C GLU A 38 5.92 3.19 7.81
N GLU A 39 6.82 3.06 8.79
CA GLU A 39 6.78 2.01 9.81
C GLU A 39 5.53 2.06 10.66
N GLU A 40 5.04 3.25 11.04
CA GLU A 40 3.78 3.40 11.76
C GLU A 40 2.59 2.91 10.93
N TRP A 41 2.53 3.26 9.64
CA TRP A 41 1.51 2.75 8.74
C TRP A 41 1.59 1.23 8.59
N VAL A 42 2.79 0.67 8.45
CA VAL A 42 3.02 -0.78 8.37
C VAL A 42 2.54 -1.47 9.66
N SER A 43 2.87 -0.91 10.83
CA SER A 43 2.42 -1.41 12.12
C SER A 43 0.89 -1.42 12.21
N TRP A 44 0.25 -0.32 11.77
CA TRP A 44 -1.19 -0.22 11.76
C TRP A 44 -1.84 -1.25 10.83
N PHE A 45 -1.36 -1.40 9.60
CA PHE A 45 -1.84 -2.42 8.67
C PHE A 45 -1.69 -3.82 9.26
N ASN A 46 -0.52 -4.16 9.79
CA ASN A 46 -0.27 -5.49 10.36
C ASN A 46 -1.12 -5.80 11.60
N THR A 47 -1.61 -4.77 12.30
CA THR A 47 -2.54 -4.93 13.42
C THR A 47 -3.95 -5.34 12.96
N TYR A 48 -4.42 -4.81 11.84
CA TYR A 48 -5.81 -4.97 11.39
C TYR A 48 -5.98 -5.90 10.18
N LEU A 49 -4.92 -6.17 9.44
CA LEU A 49 -4.99 -7.11 8.31
C LEU A 49 -5.21 -8.54 8.81
N PRO A 50 -6.01 -9.35 8.10
CA PRO A 50 -6.04 -10.78 8.31
C PRO A 50 -4.62 -11.38 8.21
N LYS A 51 -4.32 -12.39 9.03
CA LYS A 51 -2.98 -13.04 9.12
C LYS A 51 -2.39 -13.51 7.79
N LYS A 52 -3.23 -13.74 6.81
CA LYS A 52 -2.83 -14.11 5.44
C LYS A 52 -2.07 -12.98 4.74
N TYR A 53 -2.33 -11.72 5.09
CA TYR A 53 -1.68 -10.56 4.51
C TYR A 53 -0.64 -9.98 5.45
N LYS A 54 0.39 -9.40 4.85
CA LYS A 54 1.43 -8.67 5.57
C LYS A 54 1.72 -7.36 4.84
N ALA A 55 1.89 -6.30 5.60
CA ALA A 55 2.43 -5.05 5.12
C ALA A 55 3.94 -4.99 5.39
N THR A 56 4.68 -4.41 4.47
CA THR A 56 6.11 -4.10 4.63
C THR A 56 6.43 -2.74 4.04
N ALA A 57 7.41 -2.06 4.62
CA ALA A 57 7.93 -0.80 4.09
C ALA A 57 9.08 -1.03 3.10
N ASN A 58 9.30 -0.04 2.24
CA ASN A 58 10.50 0.13 1.42
C ASN A 58 10.89 -1.11 0.61
N GLY A 59 10.05 -1.50 -0.35
CA GLY A 59 10.30 -2.69 -1.16
C GLY A 59 10.15 -2.45 -2.66
N TYR A 60 10.56 -3.45 -3.41
CA TYR A 60 10.35 -3.55 -4.86
C TYR A 60 9.43 -4.71 -5.17
N VAL A 61 8.65 -4.56 -6.21
CA VAL A 61 7.85 -5.66 -6.77
C VAL A 61 8.57 -6.18 -8.01
N ILE A 62 8.68 -7.51 -8.12
CA ILE A 62 9.38 -8.18 -9.21
C ILE A 62 8.43 -9.13 -9.95
N ASP A 63 8.55 -9.20 -11.27
CA ASP A 63 7.82 -10.16 -12.09
C ASP A 63 8.65 -11.38 -12.48
N CYS A 64 8.02 -12.34 -13.17
CA CYS A 64 8.67 -13.57 -13.62
C CYS A 64 9.80 -13.37 -14.64
N ASN A 65 9.86 -12.20 -15.28
CA ASN A 65 10.91 -11.84 -16.24
C ASN A 65 12.07 -11.08 -15.58
N GLY A 66 11.97 -10.79 -14.28
CA GLY A 66 12.97 -10.02 -13.55
C GLY A 66 12.80 -8.51 -13.67
N ASN A 67 11.68 -8.02 -14.26
CA ASN A 67 11.39 -6.59 -14.26
C ASN A 67 11.01 -6.13 -12.86
N LEU A 68 11.46 -4.92 -12.50
CA LEU A 68 11.22 -4.32 -11.18
C LEU A 68 10.30 -3.11 -11.31
N SER A 69 9.45 -2.94 -10.29
CA SER A 69 8.76 -1.66 -10.08
C SER A 69 9.73 -0.57 -9.66
N GLU A 70 9.25 0.67 -9.56
CA GLU A 70 9.89 1.67 -8.70
C GLU A 70 9.83 1.22 -7.24
N GLN A 71 10.65 1.82 -6.37
CA GLN A 71 10.58 1.56 -4.93
C GLN A 71 9.23 2.02 -4.39
N ILE A 72 8.56 1.16 -3.64
CA ILE A 72 7.23 1.38 -3.08
C ILE A 72 7.36 1.56 -1.57
N ASP A 73 6.73 2.60 -1.04
CA ASP A 73 6.79 2.93 0.38
C ASP A 73 6.12 1.84 1.23
N ILE A 74 4.91 1.35 0.83
CA ILE A 74 4.22 0.26 1.53
C ILE A 74 3.65 -0.75 0.54
N ILE A 75 3.97 -2.03 0.76
CA ILE A 75 3.46 -3.14 -0.03
C ILE A 75 2.67 -4.07 0.90
N ILE A 76 1.40 -4.33 0.54
CA ILE A 76 0.58 -5.37 1.18
C ILE A 76 0.54 -6.59 0.27
N TYR A 77 0.96 -7.73 0.79
CA TYR A 77 1.10 -8.96 0.03
C TYR A 77 0.58 -10.18 0.79
N ASP A 78 0.23 -11.22 0.03
CA ASP A 78 -0.22 -12.50 0.54
C ASP A 78 0.99 -13.36 0.94
N THR A 79 1.06 -13.74 2.20
CA THR A 79 2.15 -14.58 2.74
C THR A 79 1.87 -16.07 2.64
N HIS A 80 0.67 -16.46 2.20
CA HIS A 80 0.22 -17.84 2.21
C HIS A 80 0.51 -18.56 0.90
N PHE A 81 0.29 -17.88 -0.23
CA PHE A 81 0.43 -18.47 -1.57
C PHE A 81 1.75 -18.15 -2.27
N SER A 82 2.45 -17.12 -1.84
CA SER A 82 3.76 -16.77 -2.37
C SER A 82 4.69 -16.37 -1.23
N PRO A 83 5.28 -17.35 -0.56
CA PRO A 83 6.19 -17.12 0.55
C PRO A 83 7.52 -16.49 0.10
N LEU A 84 7.76 -16.36 -1.20
CA LEU A 84 9.05 -15.93 -1.73
C LEU A 84 9.17 -14.39 -1.67
N VAL A 85 9.46 -13.90 -0.49
CA VAL A 85 10.09 -12.59 -0.30
C VAL A 85 11.57 -12.89 -0.13
N PHE A 86 12.43 -12.37 -1.01
CA PHE A 86 13.86 -12.38 -0.74
C PHE A 86 14.32 -10.97 -0.38
N GLU A 87 15.37 -10.92 0.39
CA GLU A 87 15.99 -9.67 0.82
C GLU A 87 17.44 -9.69 0.36
N LEU A 88 17.86 -8.61 -0.31
CA LEU A 88 19.23 -8.43 -0.79
C LEU A 88 19.67 -7.00 -0.48
N GLY A 89 20.78 -6.86 0.26
CA GLY A 89 21.32 -5.55 0.59
C GLY A 89 20.35 -4.66 1.40
N GLY A 90 19.50 -5.25 2.24
CA GLY A 90 18.47 -4.51 3.00
C GLY A 90 17.22 -4.15 2.19
N GLN A 91 17.18 -4.51 0.91
CA GLN A 91 16.03 -4.26 0.03
C GLN A 91 15.16 -5.51 -0.07
N LYS A 92 13.84 -5.34 0.04
CA LYS A 92 12.86 -6.44 -0.08
C LYS A 92 12.30 -6.51 -1.49
N TYR A 93 12.26 -7.71 -2.03
CA TYR A 93 11.74 -8.00 -3.36
C TYR A 93 10.56 -8.95 -3.24
N ILE A 94 9.40 -8.53 -3.72
CA ILE A 94 8.13 -9.22 -3.54
C ILE A 94 7.59 -9.61 -4.91
N ALA A 95 7.25 -10.90 -5.08
CA ALA A 95 6.66 -11.37 -6.33
C ALA A 95 5.31 -10.69 -6.60
N VAL A 96 5.12 -10.18 -7.81
CA VAL A 96 3.94 -9.41 -8.22
C VAL A 96 2.63 -10.21 -8.06
N GLU A 97 2.71 -11.53 -8.15
CA GLU A 97 1.58 -12.44 -7.94
C GLU A 97 1.01 -12.40 -6.52
N SER A 98 1.86 -12.10 -5.53
CA SER A 98 1.46 -12.00 -4.13
C SER A 98 0.96 -10.62 -3.72
N VAL A 99 1.23 -9.59 -4.53
CA VAL A 99 0.89 -8.21 -4.19
C VAL A 99 -0.62 -7.98 -4.27
N TYR A 100 -1.19 -7.49 -3.17
CA TYR A 100 -2.60 -7.14 -3.06
C TYR A 100 -2.82 -5.63 -3.20
N ALA A 101 -1.99 -4.84 -2.52
CA ALA A 101 -2.08 -3.39 -2.55
C ALA A 101 -0.69 -2.74 -2.42
N VAL A 102 -0.57 -1.53 -2.95
CA VAL A 102 0.63 -0.69 -2.83
C VAL A 102 0.24 0.73 -2.49
N PHE A 103 1.00 1.36 -1.62
CA PHE A 103 0.74 2.73 -1.20
C PHE A 103 2.02 3.56 -1.22
N GLU A 104 1.85 4.80 -1.61
CA GLU A 104 2.80 5.87 -1.39
C GLU A 104 2.42 6.62 -0.12
N VAL A 105 3.41 7.09 0.63
CA VAL A 105 3.22 7.84 1.88
C VAL A 105 3.73 9.25 1.71
N LYS A 106 2.88 10.24 1.95
CA LYS A 106 3.23 11.67 1.95
C LYS A 106 2.58 12.35 3.14
N GLN A 107 3.17 13.42 3.60
CA GLN A 107 2.57 14.19 4.70
C GLN A 107 1.35 14.99 4.23
N ASP A 108 1.43 15.56 3.04
CA ASP A 108 0.41 16.46 2.49
C ASP A 108 -0.20 15.87 1.21
N LEU A 109 -1.52 16.03 1.07
CA LEU A 109 -2.23 15.72 -0.16
C LEU A 109 -2.11 16.90 -1.12
N THR A 110 -1.33 16.71 -2.19
CA THR A 110 -1.19 17.67 -3.29
C THR A 110 -1.38 16.97 -4.63
N LYS A 111 -1.59 17.76 -5.69
CA LYS A 111 -1.71 17.22 -7.05
C LYS A 111 -0.43 16.49 -7.47
N GLU A 112 0.72 17.07 -7.19
CA GLU A 112 2.02 16.50 -7.53
C GLU A 112 2.25 15.16 -6.83
N HIS A 113 1.82 15.03 -5.57
CA HIS A 113 1.91 13.78 -4.83
C HIS A 113 0.96 12.71 -5.37
N ILE A 114 -0.23 13.09 -5.87
CA ILE A 114 -1.15 12.16 -6.53
C ILE A 114 -0.52 11.65 -7.84
N GLU A 115 0.02 12.53 -8.67
CA GLU A 115 0.66 12.15 -9.93
C GLU A 115 1.88 11.25 -9.68
N TYR A 116 2.68 11.57 -8.67
CA TYR A 116 3.82 10.76 -8.28
C TYR A 116 3.41 9.36 -7.79
N ALA A 117 2.41 9.28 -6.91
CA ALA A 117 1.86 8.02 -6.44
C ALA A 117 1.27 7.19 -7.60
N ALA A 118 0.55 7.84 -8.52
CA ALA A 118 0.00 7.18 -9.69
C ALA A 118 1.11 6.56 -10.57
N LYS A 119 2.23 7.25 -10.77
CA LYS A 119 3.40 6.74 -11.51
C LYS A 119 3.96 5.49 -10.84
N LYS A 120 4.19 5.51 -9.53
CA LYS A 120 4.68 4.36 -8.76
C LYS A 120 3.70 3.18 -8.81
N ILE A 121 2.41 3.41 -8.62
CA ILE A 121 1.37 2.37 -8.71
C ILE A 121 1.36 1.75 -10.11
N ASN A 122 1.50 2.56 -11.17
CA ASN A 122 1.55 2.07 -12.54
C ASN A 122 2.81 1.25 -12.81
N SER A 123 3.96 1.56 -12.22
CA SER A 123 5.16 0.73 -12.35
C SER A 123 4.92 -0.71 -11.86
N VAL A 124 4.14 -0.88 -10.78
CA VAL A 124 3.74 -2.20 -10.28
C VAL A 124 2.69 -2.87 -11.19
N ARG A 125 1.69 -2.10 -11.65
CA ARG A 125 0.60 -2.64 -12.48
C ARG A 125 1.03 -3.07 -13.88
N ASN A 126 2.14 -2.54 -14.36
CA ASN A 126 2.72 -2.88 -15.67
C ASN A 126 3.56 -4.17 -15.63
N LEU A 127 3.87 -4.70 -14.44
CA LEU A 127 4.59 -5.96 -14.30
C LEU A 127 3.73 -7.13 -14.76
N GLU A 128 4.37 -8.13 -15.37
CA GLU A 128 3.69 -9.33 -15.84
C GLU A 128 3.30 -10.23 -14.68
N ARG A 129 2.01 -10.50 -14.55
CA ARG A 129 1.45 -11.40 -13.53
C ARG A 129 1.07 -12.73 -14.13
N THR A 130 1.69 -13.78 -13.64
CA THR A 130 1.38 -15.13 -14.06
C THR A 130 0.15 -15.68 -13.33
N SER A 131 -0.58 -16.59 -13.97
CA SER A 131 -1.72 -17.28 -13.38
C SER A 131 -1.76 -18.72 -13.86
N ALA A 132 -1.77 -19.63 -12.91
CA ALA A 132 -1.94 -21.05 -13.23
C ALA A 132 -3.33 -21.34 -13.78
N GLY A 133 -3.39 -22.15 -14.83
CA GLY A 133 -4.65 -22.66 -15.34
C GLY A 133 -5.26 -23.68 -14.38
N ILE A 134 -6.55 -23.52 -14.05
CA ILE A 134 -7.30 -24.47 -13.22
C ILE A 134 -7.97 -25.49 -14.13
N LYS A 135 -7.50 -26.74 -14.06
CA LYS A 135 -8.11 -27.83 -14.82
C LYS A 135 -9.45 -28.20 -14.18
N GLN A 136 -10.51 -28.13 -14.97
CA GLN A 136 -11.85 -28.52 -14.58
C GLN A 136 -12.05 -30.05 -14.73
N LEU A 137 -13.10 -30.57 -14.09
CA LEU A 137 -13.45 -32.00 -14.18
C LEU A 137 -13.77 -32.45 -15.61
N ASP A 138 -14.24 -31.55 -16.46
CA ASP A 138 -14.52 -31.79 -17.88
C ASP A 138 -13.30 -31.66 -18.80
N GLY A 139 -12.11 -31.50 -18.22
CA GLY A 139 -10.83 -31.37 -18.94
C GLY A 139 -10.49 -29.96 -19.44
N ARG A 140 -11.41 -28.99 -19.34
CA ARG A 140 -11.14 -27.59 -19.70
C ARG A 140 -10.17 -26.96 -18.73
N VAL A 141 -9.31 -26.05 -19.24
CA VAL A 141 -8.42 -25.25 -18.42
C VAL A 141 -8.94 -23.82 -18.38
N ILE A 142 -9.31 -23.35 -17.21
CA ILE A 142 -9.79 -21.98 -16.99
C ILE A 142 -8.68 -21.18 -16.34
N LYS A 143 -8.27 -20.07 -16.97
CA LYS A 143 -7.41 -19.06 -16.32
C LYS A 143 -8.29 -18.09 -15.55
N LYS A 144 -8.07 -17.98 -14.24
CA LYS A 144 -8.77 -17.00 -13.41
C LYS A 144 -8.30 -15.60 -13.78
N GLN A 145 -9.25 -14.69 -14.01
CA GLN A 145 -8.93 -13.28 -14.16
C GLN A 145 -8.33 -12.74 -12.87
N LEU A 146 -7.16 -12.14 -12.98
CA LEU A 146 -6.47 -11.54 -11.85
C LEU A 146 -7.13 -10.20 -11.49
N TYR A 147 -7.35 -9.99 -10.19
CA TYR A 147 -7.83 -8.70 -9.69
C TYR A 147 -6.77 -7.61 -9.91
N LYS A 148 -7.22 -6.37 -10.08
CA LYS A 148 -6.31 -5.23 -10.18
C LYS A 148 -5.66 -4.98 -8.83
N ILE A 149 -4.33 -4.80 -8.80
CA ILE A 149 -3.61 -4.42 -7.58
C ILE A 149 -4.15 -3.06 -7.12
N LEU A 150 -4.60 -2.99 -5.86
CA LEU A 150 -5.05 -1.75 -5.27
C LEU A 150 -3.87 -0.79 -5.14
N GLY A 151 -4.11 0.49 -5.34
CA GLY A 151 -3.08 1.50 -5.18
C GLY A 151 -3.68 2.74 -4.54
N GLY A 152 -2.90 3.40 -3.70
CA GLY A 152 -3.36 4.59 -3.01
C GLY A 152 -2.22 5.47 -2.51
N LEU A 153 -2.61 6.67 -2.07
CA LEU A 153 -1.76 7.64 -1.40
C LEU A 153 -2.24 7.79 0.04
N LEU A 154 -1.35 7.57 0.99
CA LEU A 154 -1.60 7.77 2.41
C LEU A 154 -1.06 9.13 2.83
N THR A 155 -1.92 9.98 3.38
CA THR A 155 -1.55 11.34 3.78
C THR A 155 -2.09 11.68 5.16
N LEU A 156 -1.43 12.60 5.86
CA LEU A 156 -1.84 13.04 7.19
C LEU A 156 -2.72 14.29 7.15
N ARG A 157 -2.56 15.12 6.14
CA ARG A 157 -3.24 16.41 6.03
C ARG A 157 -3.42 16.84 4.59
N THR A 158 -4.27 17.82 4.39
CA THR A 158 -4.49 18.46 3.09
C THR A 158 -4.67 19.96 3.28
N ASN A 159 -4.16 20.74 2.34
CA ASN A 159 -4.40 22.17 2.24
C ASN A 159 -5.64 22.48 1.39
N TRP A 160 -6.32 21.47 0.85
CA TRP A 160 -7.53 21.67 0.07
C TRP A 160 -8.70 22.05 0.97
N VAL A 161 -9.47 23.04 0.54
CA VAL A 161 -10.62 23.55 1.30
C VAL A 161 -11.71 22.48 1.38
N LYS A 162 -12.29 22.29 2.57
CA LYS A 162 -13.46 21.42 2.77
C LYS A 162 -14.56 21.80 1.77
N GLY A 163 -15.09 20.82 1.06
CA GLY A 163 -16.09 20.99 0.00
C GLY A 163 -15.54 20.84 -1.41
N ASN A 164 -14.24 21.03 -1.63
CA ASN A 164 -13.60 20.85 -2.93
C ASN A 164 -12.70 19.61 -2.98
N ILE A 165 -12.59 18.85 -1.87
CA ILE A 165 -11.68 17.69 -1.80
C ILE A 165 -12.12 16.61 -2.77
N GLU A 166 -13.42 16.25 -2.80
CA GLU A 166 -13.95 15.21 -3.68
C GLU A 166 -13.79 15.59 -5.15
N SER A 167 -14.18 16.82 -5.53
CA SER A 167 -14.03 17.31 -6.90
C SER A 167 -12.57 17.41 -7.34
N ASN A 168 -11.67 17.79 -6.44
CA ASN A 168 -10.23 17.85 -6.72
C ASN A 168 -9.64 16.44 -6.89
N ILE A 169 -10.06 15.45 -6.09
CA ILE A 169 -9.65 14.06 -6.24
C ILE A 169 -10.17 13.51 -7.57
N GLU A 170 -11.45 13.68 -7.90
CA GLU A 170 -12.03 13.21 -9.15
C GLU A 170 -11.36 13.80 -10.40
N THR A 171 -10.92 15.06 -10.32
CA THR A 171 -10.23 15.73 -11.42
C THR A 171 -8.79 15.24 -11.61
N ASN A 172 -8.10 14.84 -10.55
CA ASN A 172 -6.67 14.52 -10.59
C ASN A 172 -6.37 13.00 -10.54
N VAL A 173 -7.38 12.13 -10.44
CA VAL A 173 -7.23 10.65 -10.39
C VAL A 173 -7.72 9.97 -11.69
N LYS A 174 -8.06 10.74 -12.72
CA LYS A 174 -8.37 10.21 -14.06
C LYS A 174 -7.04 9.91 -14.80
#